data_1513ee52f1e6d848ce95a4b7c5b64f7a
#
_entry.id   1513ee52f1e6d848ce95a4b7c5b64f7a
#
_cell.length_a   1.000
_cell.length_b   1.000
_cell.length_c   1.000
_cell.angle_alpha   90.00
_cell.angle_beta   90.00
_cell.angle_gamma   90.00
#
_symmetry.space_group_name_H-M   'P 1'
#
loop_
_entity.id
_entity.type
_entity.pdbx_description
1 polymer ?
#
loop_
_entity_poly.entity_id
_entity_poly.type
_entity_poly.pdbx_seq_one_letter_code
_entity_poly.pdbx_strand_id
1 'polypeptide(L)'
;MNTAPANPNMEAIRLSVQKSYTELNQLIDGPLASLDSAKLYQAPVENEWSIMQNLAHVVEIMPYWANEIEKLVARPGQNFGRTMQHEGRLQAIREHGSDSLEQMKAALPGSYARLQEVLSKLTDGDLELTGIHSRYGEKSLDWFIEEFVTQHLINHVEQIRICLAAVE
;
A
#
# COMPACT_ATOMS: atom_id res chain seq x y z
N MET A 1 12.65 30.00 5.17
CA MET A 1 13.76 29.18 4.64
C MET A 1 13.14 28.07 3.81
N ASN A 2 13.36 28.15 2.50
CA ASN A 2 12.90 27.12 1.58
C ASN A 2 13.85 25.93 1.70
N THR A 3 13.50 24.95 2.53
CA THR A 3 14.21 23.67 2.51
C THR A 3 13.86 23.01 1.17
N ALA A 4 14.80 22.95 0.26
CA ALA A 4 14.66 22.07 -0.90
C ALA A 4 14.20 20.70 -0.41
N PRO A 5 13.26 20.04 -1.10
CA PRO A 5 12.87 18.69 -0.73
C PRO A 5 14.15 17.85 -0.68
N ALA A 6 14.32 17.12 0.42
CA ALA A 6 15.43 16.19 0.52
C ALA A 6 15.42 15.31 -0.73
N ASN A 7 16.58 15.13 -1.37
CA ASN A 7 16.68 14.23 -2.51
C ASN A 7 16.08 12.87 -2.11
N PRO A 8 15.19 12.30 -2.95
CA PRO A 8 14.60 11.01 -2.67
C PRO A 8 15.72 9.98 -2.45
N ASN A 9 15.60 9.20 -1.41
CA ASN A 9 16.58 8.16 -1.10
C ASN A 9 15.88 6.91 -0.55
N MET A 10 16.51 5.78 -0.74
CA MET A 10 15.95 4.49 -0.37
C MET A 10 15.77 4.32 1.14
N GLU A 11 16.61 4.97 1.95
CA GLU A 11 16.44 4.93 3.40
C GLU A 11 15.13 5.58 3.85
N ALA A 12 14.82 6.76 3.34
CA ALA A 12 13.57 7.46 3.65
C ALA A 12 12.34 6.66 3.19
N ILE A 13 12.42 6.05 2.01
CA ILE A 13 11.36 5.17 1.49
C ILE A 13 11.13 3.98 2.42
N ARG A 14 12.19 3.27 2.80
CA ARG A 14 12.10 2.11 3.70
C ARG A 14 11.52 2.48 5.06
N LEU A 15 11.94 3.60 5.63
CA LEU A 15 11.42 4.10 6.90
C LEU A 15 9.94 4.47 6.81
N SER A 16 9.51 5.10 5.72
CA SER A 16 8.10 5.44 5.49
C SER A 16 7.22 4.18 5.40
N VAL A 17 7.64 3.18 4.64
CA VAL A 17 6.93 1.91 4.50
C VAL A 17 6.88 1.16 5.84
N GLN A 18 7.99 1.11 6.56
CA GLN A 18 8.06 0.50 7.89
C GLN A 18 7.13 1.19 8.88
N LYS A 19 7.07 2.51 8.85
CA LYS A 19 6.15 3.29 9.70
C LYS A 19 4.69 2.93 9.43
N SER A 20 4.27 2.91 8.17
CA SER A 20 2.90 2.52 7.80
C SER A 20 2.57 1.09 8.25
N TYR A 21 3.50 0.16 8.07
CA TYR A 21 3.33 -1.22 8.54
C TYR A 21 3.19 -1.30 10.06
N THR A 22 3.99 -0.55 10.80
CA THR A 22 3.91 -0.48 12.27
C THR A 22 2.56 0.08 12.71
N GLU A 23 2.10 1.16 12.07
CA GLU A 23 0.80 1.78 12.38
C GLU A 23 -0.38 0.84 12.06
N LEU A 24 -0.32 0.07 10.97
CA LEU A 24 -1.32 -0.95 10.66
C LEU A 24 -1.40 -2.02 11.75
N ASN A 25 -0.25 -2.53 12.21
CA ASN A 25 -0.23 -3.52 13.30
C ASN A 25 -0.77 -2.94 14.60
N GLN A 26 -0.44 -1.70 14.93
CA GLN A 26 -0.98 -1.02 16.11
C GLN A 26 -2.51 -0.87 16.04
N LEU A 27 -3.06 -0.56 14.87
CA LEU A 27 -4.51 -0.51 14.66
C LEU A 27 -5.15 -1.90 14.82
N ILE A 28 -4.57 -2.92 14.20
CA ILE A 28 -5.07 -4.30 14.24
C ILE A 28 -5.05 -4.86 15.66
N ASP A 29 -3.94 -4.69 16.37
CA ASP A 29 -3.76 -5.24 17.73
C ASP A 29 -4.44 -4.42 18.82
N GLY A 30 -4.78 -3.18 18.53
CA GLY A 30 -5.41 -2.24 19.47
C GLY A 30 -6.90 -2.05 19.17
N PRO A 31 -7.29 -0.89 18.60
CA PRO A 31 -8.70 -0.53 18.49
C PRO A 31 -9.53 -1.49 17.63
N LEU A 32 -8.96 -2.07 16.56
CA LEU A 32 -9.72 -2.99 15.72
C LEU A 32 -10.00 -4.33 16.42
N ALA A 33 -9.07 -4.81 17.22
CA ALA A 33 -9.26 -6.04 18.00
C ALA A 33 -10.37 -5.90 19.07
N SER A 34 -10.62 -4.69 19.53
CA SER A 34 -11.63 -4.38 20.56
C SER A 34 -12.98 -3.97 19.96
N LEU A 35 -13.05 -3.76 18.65
CA LEU A 35 -14.27 -3.34 17.97
C LEU A 35 -15.22 -4.53 17.80
N ASP A 36 -16.53 -4.26 17.84
CA ASP A 36 -17.53 -5.26 17.43
C ASP A 36 -17.23 -5.72 15.99
N SER A 37 -17.14 -7.03 15.79
CA SER A 37 -16.72 -7.60 14.51
C SER A 37 -17.60 -7.16 13.34
N ALA A 38 -18.89 -6.92 13.55
CA ALA A 38 -19.79 -6.44 12.50
C ALA A 38 -19.38 -5.06 11.98
N LYS A 39 -18.82 -4.21 12.82
CA LYS A 39 -18.38 -2.86 12.46
C LYS A 39 -17.15 -2.85 11.56
N LEU A 40 -16.33 -3.89 11.57
CA LEU A 40 -15.18 -4.04 10.67
C LEU A 40 -15.57 -4.07 9.20
N TYR A 41 -16.78 -4.56 8.92
CA TYR A 41 -17.30 -4.71 7.54
C TYR A 41 -18.25 -3.58 7.13
N GLN A 42 -18.49 -2.63 8.01
CA GLN A 42 -19.39 -1.50 7.75
C GLN A 42 -18.65 -0.40 7.02
N ALA A 43 -19.17 0.02 5.86
CA ALA A 43 -18.67 1.19 5.17
C ALA A 43 -19.05 2.46 5.95
N PRO A 44 -18.15 3.46 6.05
CA PRO A 44 -18.44 4.71 6.77
C PRO A 44 -19.55 5.52 6.09
N VAL A 45 -19.59 5.50 4.76
CA VAL A 45 -20.64 6.08 3.91
C VAL A 45 -20.84 5.19 2.69
N GLU A 46 -21.96 5.39 1.99
CA GLU A 46 -22.26 4.67 0.75
C GLU A 46 -21.14 4.81 -0.28
N ASN A 47 -20.78 3.72 -0.93
CA ASN A 47 -19.72 3.61 -1.95
C ASN A 47 -18.28 3.79 -1.44
N GLU A 48 -18.06 3.87 -0.15
CA GLU A 48 -16.71 3.79 0.43
C GLU A 48 -16.39 2.39 0.96
N TRP A 49 -15.12 2.15 1.18
CA TRP A 49 -14.65 0.86 1.68
C TRP A 49 -14.76 0.77 3.20
N SER A 50 -15.11 -0.42 3.68
CA SER A 50 -15.00 -0.79 5.09
C SER A 50 -13.53 -0.90 5.53
N ILE A 51 -13.32 -1.02 6.83
CA ILE A 51 -11.99 -1.31 7.41
C ILE A 51 -11.39 -2.58 6.78
N MET A 52 -12.18 -3.65 6.69
CA MET A 52 -11.69 -4.92 6.16
C MET A 52 -11.37 -4.86 4.67
N GLN A 53 -12.12 -4.12 3.88
CA GLN A 53 -11.80 -3.89 2.46
C GLN A 53 -10.51 -3.09 2.29
N ASN A 54 -10.28 -2.08 3.12
CA ASN A 54 -9.01 -1.35 3.14
C ASN A 54 -7.83 -2.27 3.51
N LEU A 55 -7.96 -3.10 4.52
CA LEU A 55 -6.92 -4.07 4.91
C LEU A 55 -6.65 -5.10 3.80
N ALA A 56 -7.70 -5.65 3.19
CA ALA A 56 -7.56 -6.58 2.06
C ALA A 56 -6.78 -5.93 0.90
N HIS A 57 -7.07 -4.68 0.60
CA HIS A 57 -6.36 -3.93 -0.43
C HIS A 57 -4.89 -3.71 -0.05
N VAL A 58 -4.59 -3.31 1.17
CA VAL A 58 -3.20 -3.12 1.63
C VAL A 58 -2.40 -4.43 1.53
N VAL A 59 -2.97 -5.55 1.94
CA VAL A 59 -2.33 -6.87 1.83
C VAL A 59 -2.03 -7.22 0.36
N GLU A 60 -2.92 -6.87 -0.55
CA GLU A 60 -2.76 -7.16 -1.98
C GLU A 60 -1.74 -6.24 -2.68
N ILE A 61 -1.73 -4.95 -2.36
CA ILE A 61 -0.90 -3.99 -3.09
C ILE A 61 0.60 -4.10 -2.80
N MET A 62 0.98 -4.49 -1.60
CA MET A 62 2.40 -4.57 -1.26
C MET A 62 3.18 -5.56 -2.14
N PRO A 63 2.76 -6.83 -2.28
CA PRO A 63 3.42 -7.74 -3.21
C PRO A 63 3.21 -7.36 -4.67
N TYR A 64 2.07 -6.78 -5.02
CA TYR A 64 1.83 -6.31 -6.38
C TYR A 64 2.86 -5.26 -6.82
N TRP A 65 3.01 -4.19 -6.03
CA TRP A 65 3.99 -3.13 -6.35
C TRP A 65 5.43 -3.61 -6.23
N ALA A 66 5.74 -4.52 -5.29
CA ALA A 66 7.04 -5.16 -5.24
C ALA A 66 7.39 -5.85 -6.57
N ASN A 67 6.47 -6.60 -7.13
CA ASN A 67 6.67 -7.27 -8.42
C ASN A 67 6.81 -6.27 -9.59
N GLU A 68 6.04 -5.20 -9.61
CA GLU A 68 6.14 -4.16 -10.64
C GLU A 68 7.49 -3.41 -10.58
N ILE A 69 7.95 -3.07 -9.37
CA ILE A 69 9.26 -2.46 -9.15
C ILE A 69 10.38 -3.39 -9.65
N GLU A 70 10.35 -4.65 -9.27
CA GLU A 70 11.36 -5.64 -9.68
C GLU A 70 11.42 -5.80 -11.21
N LYS A 71 10.26 -5.84 -11.88
CA LYS A 71 10.18 -5.86 -13.34
C LYS A 71 10.77 -4.61 -13.97
N LEU A 72 10.46 -3.42 -13.43
CA LEU A 72 10.97 -2.16 -13.96
C LEU A 72 12.49 -2.07 -13.86
N VAL A 73 13.05 -2.46 -12.71
CA VAL A 73 14.50 -2.47 -12.50
C VAL A 73 15.20 -3.44 -13.46
N ALA A 74 14.59 -4.61 -13.69
CA ALA A 74 15.12 -5.60 -14.64
C ALA A 74 15.07 -5.12 -16.09
N ARG A 75 14.08 -4.32 -16.46
CA ARG A 75 13.87 -3.79 -17.83
C ARG A 75 13.31 -2.36 -17.78
N PRO A 76 14.15 -1.35 -17.60
CA PRO A 76 13.72 0.05 -17.62
C PRO A 76 13.02 0.44 -18.93
N GLY A 77 12.11 1.40 -18.86
CA GLY A 77 11.40 1.95 -20.02
C GLY A 77 10.14 1.17 -20.42
N GLN A 78 9.81 0.07 -19.72
CA GLN A 78 8.60 -0.69 -20.02
C GLN A 78 7.36 -0.19 -19.25
N ASN A 79 6.21 -0.78 -19.57
CA ASN A 79 4.97 -0.47 -18.88
C ASN A 79 5.07 -0.80 -17.39
N PHE A 80 4.49 0.08 -16.56
CA PHE A 80 4.48 -0.03 -15.11
C PHE A 80 3.06 0.12 -14.56
N GLY A 81 2.67 -0.79 -13.70
CA GLY A 81 1.45 -0.67 -12.92
C GLY A 81 0.16 -1.01 -13.65
N ARG A 82 -0.94 -0.61 -13.02
CA ARG A 82 -2.31 -0.90 -13.45
C ARG A 82 -3.24 0.27 -13.11
N THR A 83 -4.43 0.28 -13.69
CA THR A 83 -5.48 1.25 -13.36
C THR A 83 -6.33 0.80 -12.16
N MET A 84 -7.17 1.70 -11.65
CA MET A 84 -8.09 1.42 -10.54
C MET A 84 -9.16 0.37 -10.89
N GLN A 85 -9.48 0.21 -12.16
CA GLN A 85 -10.43 -0.81 -12.66
C GLN A 85 -9.80 -2.16 -12.95
N HIS A 86 -8.52 -2.35 -12.63
CA HIS A 86 -7.86 -3.62 -12.89
C HIS A 86 -8.55 -4.77 -12.13
N GLU A 87 -8.88 -5.84 -12.85
CA GLU A 87 -9.67 -6.96 -12.32
C GLU A 87 -9.02 -7.62 -11.10
N GLY A 88 -7.71 -7.80 -11.10
CA GLY A 88 -7.00 -8.39 -9.95
C GLY A 88 -7.14 -7.58 -8.66
N ARG A 89 -7.18 -6.25 -8.77
CA ARG A 89 -7.42 -5.36 -7.62
C ARG A 89 -8.84 -5.51 -7.09
N LEU A 90 -9.82 -5.49 -7.98
CA LEU A 90 -11.24 -5.63 -7.62
C LEU A 90 -11.54 -7.02 -7.08
N GLN A 91 -10.93 -8.04 -7.66
CA GLN A 91 -11.06 -9.43 -7.21
C GLN A 91 -10.52 -9.61 -5.78
N ALA A 92 -9.34 -9.07 -5.47
CA ALA A 92 -8.77 -9.16 -4.13
C ALA A 92 -9.71 -8.56 -3.06
N ILE A 93 -10.33 -7.41 -3.35
CA ILE A 93 -11.30 -6.78 -2.46
C ILE A 93 -12.55 -7.64 -2.31
N ARG A 94 -13.07 -8.21 -3.40
CA ARG A 94 -14.24 -9.10 -3.36
C ARG A 94 -13.98 -10.38 -2.57
N GLU A 95 -12.83 -11.01 -2.77
CA GLU A 95 -12.48 -12.29 -2.15
C GLU A 95 -12.08 -12.16 -0.68
N HIS A 96 -11.35 -11.10 -0.34
CA HIS A 96 -10.74 -10.93 0.99
C HIS A 96 -11.38 -9.83 1.84
N GLY A 97 -12.23 -8.99 1.28
CA GLY A 97 -12.95 -7.96 2.05
C GLY A 97 -13.92 -8.50 3.10
N SER A 98 -14.21 -9.79 3.05
CA SER A 98 -15.01 -10.53 4.05
C SER A 98 -14.19 -11.48 4.93
N ASP A 99 -12.86 -11.50 4.77
CA ASP A 99 -11.96 -12.26 5.64
C ASP A 99 -12.04 -11.74 7.09
N SER A 100 -11.65 -12.58 8.06
CA SER A 100 -11.60 -12.16 9.46
C SER A 100 -10.37 -11.27 9.72
N LEU A 101 -10.43 -10.49 10.82
CA LEU A 101 -9.29 -9.70 11.27
C LEU A 101 -8.05 -10.57 11.54
N GLU A 102 -8.23 -11.77 12.09
CA GLU A 102 -7.16 -12.74 12.32
C GLU A 102 -6.52 -13.22 11.01
N GLN A 103 -7.31 -13.44 9.97
CA GLN A 103 -6.79 -13.78 8.65
C GLN A 103 -5.96 -12.63 8.04
N MET A 104 -6.42 -11.38 8.17
CA MET A 104 -5.65 -10.21 7.74
C MET A 104 -4.37 -10.02 8.53
N LYS A 105 -4.43 -10.20 9.85
CA LYS A 105 -3.25 -10.16 10.73
C LYS A 105 -2.23 -11.22 10.34
N ALA A 106 -2.67 -12.41 9.96
CA ALA A 106 -1.79 -13.49 9.50
C ALA A 106 -1.17 -13.22 8.11
N ALA A 107 -1.90 -12.56 7.20
CA ALA A 107 -1.46 -12.29 5.84
C ALA A 107 -0.51 -11.09 5.72
N LEU A 108 -0.70 -10.07 6.54
CA LEU A 108 0.00 -8.79 6.46
C LEU A 108 1.54 -8.91 6.54
N PRO A 109 2.13 -9.70 7.45
CA PRO A 109 3.59 -9.84 7.54
C PRO A 109 4.23 -10.36 6.25
N GLY A 110 3.62 -11.35 5.59
CA GLY A 110 4.12 -11.91 4.32
C GLY A 110 4.08 -10.89 3.18
N SER A 111 3.01 -10.11 3.09
CA SER A 111 2.89 -9.03 2.11
C SER A 111 3.96 -7.94 2.32
N TYR A 112 4.16 -7.52 3.56
CA TYR A 112 5.20 -6.56 3.92
C TYR A 112 6.60 -7.10 3.66
N ALA A 113 6.87 -8.36 4.02
CA ALA A 113 8.17 -9.00 3.79
C ALA A 113 8.53 -9.02 2.29
N ARG A 114 7.57 -9.27 1.40
CA ARG A 114 7.81 -9.24 -0.05
C ARG A 114 8.19 -7.84 -0.54
N LEU A 115 7.49 -6.81 -0.08
CA LEU A 115 7.82 -5.43 -0.43
C LEU A 115 9.20 -5.04 0.13
N GLN A 116 9.48 -5.37 1.38
CA GLN A 116 10.79 -5.14 1.99
C GLN A 116 11.93 -5.83 1.25
N GLU A 117 11.73 -7.07 0.83
CA GLU A 117 12.73 -7.81 0.05
C GLU A 117 13.15 -7.03 -1.19
N VAL A 118 12.19 -6.51 -1.95
CA VAL A 118 12.49 -5.73 -3.16
C VAL A 118 13.13 -4.40 -2.81
N LEU A 119 12.55 -3.64 -1.88
CA LEU A 119 13.09 -2.33 -1.49
C LEU A 119 14.51 -2.43 -0.90
N SER A 120 14.85 -3.54 -0.25
CA SER A 120 16.19 -3.75 0.32
C SER A 120 17.29 -3.92 -0.73
N LYS A 121 16.92 -4.34 -1.94
CA LYS A 121 17.85 -4.56 -3.07
C LYS A 121 18.08 -3.30 -3.89
N LEU A 122 17.23 -2.28 -3.75
CA LEU A 122 17.34 -1.04 -4.51
C LEU A 122 18.41 -0.12 -3.96
N THR A 123 19.06 0.59 -4.86
CA THR A 123 19.98 1.69 -4.56
C THR A 123 19.32 3.03 -4.89
N ASP A 124 19.87 4.14 -4.40
CA ASP A 124 19.40 5.48 -4.77
C ASP A 124 19.47 5.73 -6.28
N GLY A 125 20.46 5.13 -6.97
CA GLY A 125 20.59 5.23 -8.43
C GLY A 125 19.43 4.55 -9.17
N ASP A 126 18.86 3.49 -8.65
CA ASP A 126 17.70 2.82 -9.27
C ASP A 126 16.46 3.72 -9.31
N LEU A 127 16.36 4.69 -8.42
CA LEU A 127 15.24 5.62 -8.35
C LEU A 127 15.11 6.53 -9.59
N GLU A 128 16.18 6.67 -10.37
CA GLU A 128 16.20 7.44 -11.62
C GLU A 128 15.70 6.64 -12.83
N LEU A 129 15.58 5.31 -12.71
CA LEU A 129 15.03 4.48 -13.78
C LEU A 129 13.60 4.91 -14.11
N THR A 130 13.21 4.82 -15.38
CA THR A 130 11.90 5.25 -15.83
C THR A 130 11.04 4.10 -16.34
N GLY A 131 9.73 4.27 -16.26
CA GLY A 131 8.72 3.37 -16.82
C GLY A 131 7.53 4.17 -17.34
N ILE A 132 6.59 3.51 -17.98
CA ILE A 132 5.43 4.14 -18.62
C ILE A 132 4.16 3.64 -17.96
N HIS A 133 3.44 4.53 -17.28
CA HIS A 133 2.13 4.22 -16.73
C HIS A 133 1.02 4.64 -17.70
N SER A 134 0.01 3.81 -17.87
CA SER A 134 -1.09 4.05 -18.84
C SER A 134 -1.82 5.38 -18.63
N ARG A 135 -1.93 5.84 -17.37
CA ARG A 135 -2.62 7.11 -17.02
C ARG A 135 -1.65 8.29 -16.89
N TYR A 136 -0.47 8.08 -16.33
CA TYR A 136 0.44 9.17 -15.95
C TYR A 136 1.64 9.35 -16.91
N GLY A 137 1.77 8.46 -17.89
CA GLY A 137 2.88 8.53 -18.86
C GLY A 137 4.21 8.09 -18.26
N GLU A 138 5.29 8.57 -18.83
CA GLU A 138 6.65 8.27 -18.37
C GLU A 138 6.96 9.00 -17.07
N LYS A 139 7.39 8.23 -16.06
CA LYS A 139 7.80 8.72 -14.74
C LYS A 139 9.01 7.93 -14.23
N SER A 140 9.75 8.54 -13.30
CA SER A 140 10.82 7.84 -12.59
C SER A 140 10.30 6.81 -11.61
N LEU A 141 11.13 5.84 -11.26
CA LEU A 141 10.81 4.85 -10.23
C LEU A 141 10.53 5.53 -8.88
N ASP A 142 11.27 6.59 -8.56
CA ASP A 142 11.02 7.41 -7.38
C ASP A 142 9.58 7.94 -7.35
N TRP A 143 9.12 8.52 -8.45
CA TRP A 143 7.74 9.01 -8.56
C TRP A 143 6.71 7.89 -8.38
N PHE A 144 6.97 6.72 -8.98
CA PHE A 144 6.06 5.57 -8.85
C PHE A 144 6.01 5.03 -7.42
N ILE A 145 7.15 4.94 -6.75
CA ILE A 145 7.21 4.48 -5.35
C ILE A 145 6.48 5.48 -4.44
N GLU A 146 6.70 6.78 -4.63
CA GLU A 146 6.00 7.81 -3.84
C GLU A 146 4.49 7.73 -4.04
N GLU A 147 4.02 7.69 -5.27
CA GLU A 147 2.59 7.70 -5.59
C GLU A 147 1.89 6.39 -5.18
N PHE A 148 2.47 5.24 -5.54
CA PHE A 148 1.80 3.96 -5.44
C PHE A 148 2.19 3.10 -4.23
N VAL A 149 3.24 3.45 -3.52
CA VAL A 149 3.71 2.70 -2.36
C VAL A 149 3.65 3.56 -1.11
N THR A 150 4.51 4.56 -0.97
CA THR A 150 4.64 5.30 0.28
C THR A 150 3.40 6.09 0.61
N GLN A 151 2.95 6.96 -0.28
CA GLN A 151 1.76 7.79 -0.05
C GLN A 151 0.48 6.95 -0.05
N HIS A 152 0.43 5.91 -0.87
CA HIS A 152 -0.72 5.00 -0.92
C HIS A 152 -0.93 4.27 0.42
N LEU A 153 0.14 3.75 1.02
CA LEU A 153 0.07 3.11 2.35
C LEU A 153 -0.34 4.10 3.44
N ILE A 154 0.22 5.31 3.43
CA ILE A 154 -0.16 6.38 4.37
C ILE A 154 -1.66 6.69 4.25
N ASN A 155 -2.15 6.82 3.03
CA ASN A 155 -3.56 7.12 2.76
C ASN A 155 -4.49 6.01 3.27
N HIS A 156 -4.14 4.74 3.10
CA HIS A 156 -4.95 3.63 3.60
C HIS A 156 -4.94 3.52 5.12
N VAL A 157 -3.82 3.78 5.77
CA VAL A 157 -3.77 3.90 7.25
C VAL A 157 -4.75 4.97 7.73
N GLU A 158 -4.74 6.14 7.09
CA GLU A 158 -5.65 7.23 7.43
C GLU A 158 -7.12 6.90 7.12
N GLN A 159 -7.40 6.25 6.00
CA GLN A 159 -8.75 5.78 5.68
C GLN A 159 -9.28 4.79 6.72
N ILE A 160 -8.44 3.88 7.21
CA ILE A 160 -8.83 2.96 8.29
C ILE A 160 -9.16 3.72 9.56
N ARG A 161 -8.39 4.75 9.92
CA ARG A 161 -8.68 5.61 11.08
C ARG A 161 -10.01 6.36 10.93
N ILE A 162 -10.26 6.90 9.75
CA ILE A 162 -11.53 7.59 9.43
C ILE A 162 -12.70 6.62 9.52
N CYS A 163 -12.57 5.42 8.94
CA CYS A 163 -13.61 4.38 9.05
C CYS A 163 -13.86 3.98 10.51
N LEU A 164 -12.81 3.78 11.29
CA LEU A 164 -12.92 3.45 12.70
C LEU A 164 -13.70 4.52 13.46
N ALA A 165 -13.34 5.78 13.33
CA ALA A 165 -14.04 6.90 13.98
C ALA A 165 -15.51 7.02 13.56
N ALA A 166 -15.85 6.61 12.35
CA ALA A 166 -17.23 6.67 11.84
C ALA A 166 -18.12 5.52 12.36
N VAL A 167 -17.52 4.36 12.76
CA VAL A 167 -18.27 3.17 13.20
C VAL A 167 -18.21 2.95 14.71
N GLU A 168 -17.36 3.66 15.44
CA GLU A 168 -17.34 3.65 16.93
C GLU A 168 -18.63 4.26 17.48
#